data_0886411b9e1dcdc5578b20f59de944f5
#
_entry.id   0886411b9e1dcdc5578b20f59de944f5
#
_cell.length_a   1.000
_cell.length_b   1.000
_cell.length_c   1.000
_cell.angle_alpha   90.00
_cell.angle_beta   90.00
_cell.angle_gamma   90.00
#
_symmetry.space_group_name_H-M   'P 1'
#
loop_
_entity.id
_entity.type
_entity.pdbx_description
1 polymer ?
#
loop_
_entity_poly.entity_id
_entity_poly.type
_entity_poly.pdbx_seq_one_letter_code
_entity_poly.pdbx_strand_id
1 'polypeptide(L)'
;MSFIECYEPEYVRNFMARHPDSPLYVRKVWKNEIRQSLMLTEPESCEAVLNDACAFDLQLTYRPVEENAAELSARDAIVNQAILSTLTLPDLTPELYLYAVGIVLSRASKMPGRDGDILARLTTLPQALADHAQKGTLQAQFAQLPPVPQPARQLMTLLGSCAFDWSILPESPRKTSLPLQMPLLTLHDANSKALLQQQLKVQWQTTWQQHFATAPWMMRNWLIYRVYHEVIGQADGADYCPLVCDFYLIRTLISLWPLDGSPLRQEDIFALFAMFERWRESENAVLIRQQIQAERSADPLLYAFSLLSC
;
A
#
# COMPACT_ATOMS: atom_id res chain seq x y z
N MET A 1 -14.01 31.99 14.80
CA MET A 1 -13.12 30.82 14.61
C MET A 1 -13.85 29.84 13.73
N SER A 2 -13.27 29.48 12.59
CA SER A 2 -13.79 28.38 11.76
C SER A 2 -13.28 27.04 12.30
N PHE A 3 -14.13 26.03 12.21
CA PHE A 3 -13.79 24.66 12.64
C PHE A 3 -13.68 23.77 11.39
N ILE A 4 -12.78 22.81 11.44
CA ILE A 4 -12.55 21.80 10.41
C ILE A 4 -12.72 20.40 10.98
N GLU A 5 -13.00 19.46 10.10
CA GLU A 5 -13.14 18.04 10.42
C GLU A 5 -11.81 17.44 10.83
N CYS A 6 -11.84 16.65 11.90
CA CYS A 6 -10.69 15.90 12.39
C CYS A 6 -11.08 14.42 12.47
N TYR A 7 -10.43 13.62 11.66
CA TYR A 7 -10.67 12.19 11.53
C TYR A 7 -9.68 11.39 12.36
N GLU A 8 -10.19 10.52 13.20
CA GLU A 8 -9.42 9.65 14.08
C GLU A 8 -9.84 8.19 13.88
N PRO A 9 -8.98 7.35 13.25
CA PRO A 9 -9.24 5.92 13.09
C PRO A 9 -9.23 5.17 14.42
N GLU A 10 -9.95 4.06 14.48
CA GLU A 10 -10.03 3.24 15.69
C GLU A 10 -8.67 2.69 16.12
N TYR A 11 -7.84 2.27 15.18
CA TYR A 11 -6.49 1.80 15.50
C TYR A 11 -5.64 2.86 16.22
N VAL A 12 -5.82 4.15 15.90
CA VAL A 12 -5.13 5.26 16.57
C VAL A 12 -5.63 5.38 18.01
N ARG A 13 -6.95 5.41 18.21
CA ARG A 13 -7.56 5.50 19.56
C ARG A 13 -7.10 4.36 20.45
N ASN A 14 -7.19 3.13 19.92
CA ASN A 14 -6.84 1.92 20.67
C ASN A 14 -5.34 1.86 21.00
N PHE A 15 -4.49 2.30 20.07
CA PHE A 15 -3.05 2.36 20.29
C PHE A 15 -2.68 3.44 21.32
N MET A 16 -3.20 4.67 21.16
CA MET A 16 -2.90 5.78 22.05
C MET A 16 -3.48 5.59 23.47
N ALA A 17 -4.58 4.83 23.60
CA ALA A 17 -5.09 4.46 24.93
C ALA A 17 -4.11 3.57 25.72
N ARG A 18 -3.31 2.76 25.02
CA ARG A 18 -2.27 1.90 25.62
C ARG A 18 -0.90 2.59 25.73
N HIS A 19 -0.63 3.53 24.84
CA HIS A 19 0.66 4.21 24.66
C HIS A 19 0.47 5.73 24.51
N PRO A 20 -0.01 6.46 25.55
CA PRO A 20 -0.46 7.86 25.44
C PRO A 20 0.66 8.83 25.00
N ASP A 21 1.92 8.52 25.31
CA ASP A 21 3.08 9.36 25.00
C ASP A 21 3.91 8.81 23.82
N SER A 22 3.31 7.95 22.99
CA SER A 22 4.03 7.33 21.89
C SER A 22 4.48 8.36 20.85
N PRO A 23 5.78 8.35 20.47
CA PRO A 23 6.29 9.20 19.40
C PRO A 23 5.79 8.79 18.01
N LEU A 24 5.11 7.65 17.90
CA LEU A 24 4.57 7.15 16.63
C LEU A 24 3.29 7.88 16.22
N TYR A 25 2.66 8.63 17.14
CA TYR A 25 1.46 9.40 16.83
C TYR A 25 1.77 10.56 15.89
N VAL A 26 0.98 10.68 14.83
CA VAL A 26 1.12 11.70 13.79
C VAL A 26 -0.21 12.41 13.55
N ARG A 27 -0.15 13.73 13.43
CA ARG A 27 -1.25 14.56 12.92
C ARG A 27 -0.85 15.18 11.60
N LYS A 28 -1.63 14.94 10.57
CA LYS A 28 -1.54 15.66 9.30
C LYS A 28 -2.62 16.74 9.26
N VAL A 29 -2.20 17.98 9.10
CA VAL A 29 -3.07 19.14 9.25
C VAL A 29 -3.12 19.91 7.94
N TRP A 30 -4.34 20.09 7.42
CA TRP A 30 -4.63 20.99 6.31
C TRP A 30 -5.64 22.05 6.78
N LYS A 31 -5.83 23.11 5.99
CA LYS A 31 -6.83 24.14 6.29
C LYS A 31 -8.28 23.61 6.29
N ASN A 32 -8.54 22.53 5.61
CA ASN A 32 -9.87 21.95 5.41
C ASN A 32 -10.11 20.65 6.16
N GLU A 33 -9.05 19.94 6.59
CA GLU A 33 -9.19 18.72 7.40
C GLU A 33 -7.94 18.40 8.23
N ILE A 34 -8.13 17.56 9.24
CA ILE A 34 -7.05 16.95 10.05
C ILE A 34 -7.23 15.44 10.01
N ARG A 35 -6.13 14.71 9.80
CA ARG A 35 -6.08 13.25 9.93
C ARG A 35 -5.11 12.84 11.01
N GLN A 36 -5.57 12.01 11.92
CA GLN A 36 -4.73 11.37 12.93
C GLN A 36 -4.29 10.01 12.41
N SER A 37 -3.04 9.65 12.68
CA SER A 37 -2.42 8.42 12.20
C SER A 37 -1.30 7.97 13.12
N LEU A 38 -0.67 6.83 12.82
CA LEU A 38 0.56 6.35 13.44
C LEU A 38 1.63 6.16 12.37
N MET A 39 2.90 6.30 12.77
CA MET A 39 4.02 5.79 11.98
C MET A 39 4.07 4.27 12.16
N LEU A 40 4.07 3.51 11.06
CA LEU A 40 4.12 2.05 11.10
C LEU A 40 5.57 1.52 11.13
N THR A 41 6.43 2.17 11.87
CA THR A 41 7.86 1.84 11.96
C THR A 41 8.20 0.85 13.07
N GLU A 42 7.20 0.41 13.84
CA GLU A 42 7.33 -0.58 14.91
C GLU A 42 6.30 -1.71 14.74
N PRO A 43 6.64 -2.97 15.12
CA PRO A 43 5.71 -4.10 14.97
C PRO A 43 4.36 -3.89 15.65
N GLU A 44 4.34 -3.24 16.83
CA GLU A 44 3.10 -2.97 17.60
C GLU A 44 2.18 -1.97 16.87
N SER A 45 2.73 -0.97 16.19
CA SER A 45 1.92 -0.04 15.38
C SER A 45 1.39 -0.71 14.11
N CYS A 46 2.17 -1.61 13.50
CA CYS A 46 1.70 -2.44 12.39
C CYS A 46 0.60 -3.41 12.84
N GLU A 47 0.76 -4.06 14.01
CA GLU A 47 -0.29 -4.91 14.59
C GLU A 47 -1.59 -4.14 14.78
N ALA A 48 -1.54 -2.91 15.32
CA ALA A 48 -2.71 -2.10 15.56
C ALA A 48 -3.54 -1.85 14.29
N VAL A 49 -2.89 -1.69 13.14
CA VAL A 49 -3.55 -1.48 11.84
C VAL A 49 -3.97 -2.80 11.19
N LEU A 50 -3.08 -3.80 11.21
CA LEU A 50 -3.27 -5.00 10.40
C LEU A 50 -4.17 -6.03 11.08
N ASN A 51 -4.17 -6.10 12.40
CA ASN A 51 -4.85 -7.16 13.14
C ASN A 51 -6.32 -6.85 13.46
N ASP A 52 -6.79 -5.63 13.22
CA ASP A 52 -8.15 -5.21 13.52
C ASP A 52 -8.96 -4.97 12.24
N ALA A 53 -10.06 -5.69 12.07
CA ALA A 53 -10.96 -5.52 10.93
C ALA A 53 -11.62 -4.13 10.89
N CYS A 54 -11.79 -3.49 12.04
CA CYS A 54 -12.39 -2.18 12.24
C CYS A 54 -11.36 -1.05 12.37
N ALA A 55 -10.07 -1.30 12.08
CA ALA A 55 -8.98 -0.35 12.28
C ALA A 55 -9.28 1.04 11.70
N PHE A 56 -10.05 1.13 10.62
CA PHE A 56 -10.43 2.38 9.95
C PHE A 56 -11.88 2.82 10.21
N ASP A 57 -12.49 2.38 11.31
CA ASP A 57 -13.73 2.99 11.81
C ASP A 57 -13.39 4.39 12.35
N LEU A 58 -13.80 5.40 11.58
CA LEU A 58 -13.42 6.80 11.81
C LEU A 58 -14.33 7.47 12.83
N GLN A 59 -13.72 8.08 13.85
CA GLN A 59 -14.39 9.05 14.69
C GLN A 59 -14.18 10.46 14.11
N LEU A 60 -15.28 11.18 13.89
CA LEU A 60 -15.24 12.57 13.44
C LEU A 60 -15.37 13.51 14.65
N THR A 61 -14.43 14.43 14.76
CA THR A 61 -14.46 15.56 15.70
C THR A 61 -14.20 16.86 14.95
N TYR A 62 -14.37 18.00 15.64
CA TYR A 62 -14.11 19.30 15.03
C TYR A 62 -13.01 20.02 15.80
N ARG A 63 -12.08 20.63 15.08
CA ARG A 63 -10.94 21.38 15.62
C ARG A 63 -10.85 22.77 15.00
N PRO A 64 -10.31 23.77 15.70
CA PRO A 64 -10.03 25.06 15.10
C PRO A 64 -9.07 24.93 13.92
N VAL A 65 -9.26 25.79 12.90
CA VAL A 65 -8.35 25.89 11.74
C VAL A 65 -6.98 26.36 12.21
N GLU A 66 -5.92 25.69 11.75
CA GLU A 66 -4.54 26.15 11.93
C GLU A 66 -4.17 27.08 10.76
N GLU A 67 -3.95 28.37 11.04
CA GLU A 67 -3.78 29.43 10.02
C GLU A 67 -2.63 29.16 9.04
N ASN A 68 -1.54 28.52 9.52
CA ASN A 68 -0.35 28.23 8.72
C ASN A 68 -0.38 26.89 7.99
N ALA A 69 -1.47 26.10 8.10
CA ALA A 69 -1.58 24.84 7.43
C ALA A 69 -1.70 25.01 5.90
N ALA A 70 -1.14 24.07 5.14
CA ALA A 70 -1.35 24.00 3.70
C ALA A 70 -2.82 23.68 3.41
N GLU A 71 -3.29 24.04 2.22
CA GLU A 71 -4.61 23.64 1.75
C GLU A 71 -4.51 22.32 0.97
N LEU A 72 -5.32 21.34 1.34
CA LEU A 72 -5.51 20.17 0.49
C LEU A 72 -6.41 20.56 -0.67
N SER A 73 -5.94 20.37 -1.90
CA SER A 73 -6.74 20.75 -3.07
C SER A 73 -8.05 19.97 -3.08
N ALA A 74 -9.15 20.64 -3.45
CA ALA A 74 -10.46 20.00 -3.50
C ALA A 74 -10.46 18.78 -4.43
N ARG A 75 -9.74 18.88 -5.55
CA ARG A 75 -9.58 17.76 -6.50
C ARG A 75 -8.87 16.57 -5.88
N ASP A 76 -7.74 16.78 -5.21
CA ASP A 76 -6.99 15.69 -4.59
C ASP A 76 -7.79 15.06 -3.44
N ALA A 77 -8.51 15.85 -2.65
CA ALA A 77 -9.41 15.35 -1.62
C ALA A 77 -10.53 14.45 -2.22
N ILE A 78 -11.17 14.88 -3.31
CA ILE A 78 -12.21 14.11 -4.01
C ILE A 78 -11.65 12.79 -4.55
N VAL A 79 -10.48 12.83 -5.21
CA VAL A 79 -9.84 11.64 -5.77
C VAL A 79 -9.42 10.69 -4.65
N ASN A 80 -8.79 11.22 -3.59
CA ASN A 80 -8.39 10.42 -2.43
C ASN A 80 -9.59 9.74 -1.76
N GLN A 81 -10.71 10.45 -1.59
CA GLN A 81 -11.94 9.87 -1.03
C GLN A 81 -12.51 8.76 -1.93
N ALA A 82 -12.49 8.92 -3.26
CA ALA A 82 -12.92 7.87 -4.18
C ALA A 82 -12.02 6.63 -4.11
N ILE A 83 -10.70 6.81 -3.94
CA ILE A 83 -9.75 5.72 -3.73
C ILE A 83 -10.05 5.01 -2.41
N LEU A 84 -10.19 5.75 -1.29
CA LEU A 84 -10.53 5.17 0.01
C LEU A 84 -11.84 4.36 -0.07
N SER A 85 -12.88 4.92 -0.68
CA SER A 85 -14.15 4.21 -0.89
C SER A 85 -13.99 2.95 -1.76
N THR A 86 -13.06 2.95 -2.72
CA THR A 86 -12.77 1.77 -3.54
C THR A 86 -12.05 0.69 -2.72
N LEU A 87 -11.16 1.07 -1.81
CA LEU A 87 -10.46 0.13 -0.93
C LEU A 87 -11.37 -0.48 0.15
N THR A 88 -12.56 0.09 0.39
CA THR A 88 -13.56 -0.50 1.31
C THR A 88 -14.50 -1.51 0.63
N LEU A 89 -14.37 -1.76 -0.68
CA LEU A 89 -15.17 -2.77 -1.36
C LEU A 89 -14.93 -4.16 -0.73
N PRO A 90 -15.98 -5.01 -0.63
CA PRO A 90 -15.83 -6.34 -0.05
C PRO A 90 -15.13 -7.32 -1.00
N ASP A 91 -14.48 -8.34 -0.44
CA ASP A 91 -14.06 -9.57 -1.09
C ASP A 91 -13.12 -9.42 -2.30
N LEU A 92 -12.26 -8.40 -2.32
CA LEU A 92 -11.22 -8.25 -3.34
C LEU A 92 -9.85 -8.69 -2.80
N THR A 93 -9.03 -9.24 -3.69
CA THR A 93 -7.60 -9.43 -3.40
C THR A 93 -6.84 -8.10 -3.44
N PRO A 94 -5.67 -7.98 -2.81
CA PRO A 94 -4.89 -6.74 -2.87
C PRO A 94 -4.58 -6.26 -4.28
N GLU A 95 -4.30 -7.19 -5.19
CA GLU A 95 -4.06 -6.90 -6.60
C GLU A 95 -5.30 -6.29 -7.27
N LEU A 96 -6.50 -6.81 -6.96
CA LEU A 96 -7.75 -6.29 -7.49
C LEU A 96 -8.11 -4.93 -6.88
N TYR A 97 -7.84 -4.71 -5.59
CA TYR A 97 -7.97 -3.38 -4.99
C TYR A 97 -7.10 -2.35 -5.73
N LEU A 98 -5.82 -2.66 -5.92
CA LEU A 98 -4.91 -1.77 -6.61
C LEU A 98 -5.29 -1.57 -8.09
N TYR A 99 -5.76 -2.63 -8.77
CA TYR A 99 -6.29 -2.50 -10.13
C TYR A 99 -7.50 -1.56 -10.18
N ALA A 100 -8.44 -1.71 -9.26
CA ALA A 100 -9.61 -0.83 -9.15
C ALA A 100 -9.21 0.63 -8.85
N VAL A 101 -8.24 0.87 -7.96
CA VAL A 101 -7.66 2.19 -7.71
C VAL A 101 -7.05 2.79 -8.99
N GLY A 102 -6.33 2.00 -9.76
CA GLY A 102 -5.78 2.43 -11.05
C GLY A 102 -6.87 2.84 -12.04
N ILE A 103 -8.02 2.15 -12.06
CA ILE A 103 -9.19 2.54 -12.86
C ILE A 103 -9.74 3.89 -12.40
N VAL A 104 -9.88 4.12 -11.08
CA VAL A 104 -10.32 5.41 -10.52
C VAL A 104 -9.41 6.53 -11.00
N LEU A 105 -8.09 6.37 -10.85
CA LEU A 105 -7.10 7.36 -11.27
C LEU A 105 -7.11 7.59 -12.80
N SER A 106 -7.16 6.51 -13.59
CA SER A 106 -7.29 6.64 -15.05
C SER A 106 -8.56 7.37 -15.49
N ARG A 107 -9.63 7.25 -14.72
CA ARG A 107 -10.87 8.01 -14.99
C ARG A 107 -10.71 9.47 -14.56
N ALA A 108 -10.18 9.71 -13.35
CA ALA A 108 -9.96 11.05 -12.82
C ALA A 108 -9.04 11.89 -13.73
N SER A 109 -7.96 11.31 -14.28
CA SER A 109 -7.02 12.00 -15.18
C SER A 109 -7.67 12.47 -16.50
N LYS A 110 -8.72 11.77 -16.95
CA LYS A 110 -9.42 12.06 -18.21
C LYS A 110 -10.65 12.96 -18.03
N MET A 111 -10.95 13.40 -16.80
CA MET A 111 -12.09 14.25 -16.52
C MET A 111 -11.67 15.74 -16.58
N PRO A 112 -11.93 16.46 -17.68
CA PRO A 112 -11.86 17.90 -17.68
C PRO A 112 -13.09 18.46 -16.96
N GLY A 113 -12.98 19.57 -16.29
CA GLY A 113 -14.13 20.26 -15.73
C GLY A 113 -13.91 20.83 -14.34
N ARG A 114 -15.00 21.35 -13.77
CA ARG A 114 -15.03 21.92 -12.43
C ARG A 114 -15.10 20.78 -11.40
N ASP A 115 -14.58 21.03 -10.20
CA ASP A 115 -14.51 20.04 -9.10
C ASP A 115 -15.87 19.39 -8.78
N GLY A 116 -16.98 20.14 -8.90
CA GLY A 116 -18.34 19.60 -8.69
C GLY A 116 -18.75 18.51 -9.69
N ASP A 117 -18.36 18.63 -10.97
CA ASP A 117 -18.64 17.62 -11.99
C ASP A 117 -17.77 16.37 -11.78
N ILE A 118 -16.54 16.58 -11.33
CA ILE A 118 -15.58 15.51 -10.99
C ILE A 118 -16.11 14.76 -9.77
N LEU A 119 -16.52 15.47 -8.73
CA LEU A 119 -17.10 14.89 -7.51
C LEU A 119 -18.29 13.98 -7.87
N ALA A 120 -19.28 14.49 -8.61
CA ALA A 120 -20.48 13.74 -8.97
C ALA A 120 -20.17 12.42 -9.70
N ARG A 121 -19.15 12.42 -10.57
CA ARG A 121 -18.74 11.23 -11.34
C ARG A 121 -17.90 10.25 -10.51
N LEU A 122 -16.97 10.75 -9.70
CA LEU A 122 -16.13 9.91 -8.88
C LEU A 122 -16.86 9.29 -7.68
N THR A 123 -17.90 9.96 -7.16
CA THR A 123 -18.72 9.43 -6.05
C THR A 123 -19.49 8.17 -6.46
N THR A 124 -19.87 8.03 -7.73
CA THR A 124 -20.60 6.85 -8.22
C THR A 124 -19.67 5.71 -8.69
N LEU A 125 -18.40 6.00 -8.93
CA LEU A 125 -17.47 5.04 -9.50
C LEU A 125 -17.16 3.84 -8.58
N PRO A 126 -16.97 4.00 -7.25
CA PRO A 126 -16.77 2.85 -6.35
C PRO A 126 -17.95 1.87 -6.39
N GLN A 127 -19.19 2.38 -6.43
CA GLN A 127 -20.36 1.51 -6.56
C GLN A 127 -20.38 0.74 -7.89
N ALA A 128 -20.06 1.40 -9.01
CA ALA A 128 -19.95 0.72 -10.30
C ALA A 128 -18.83 -0.35 -10.28
N LEU A 129 -17.72 -0.08 -9.62
CA LEU A 129 -16.65 -1.07 -9.44
C LEU A 129 -17.09 -2.25 -8.56
N ALA A 130 -17.89 -1.99 -7.51
CA ALA A 130 -18.49 -3.04 -6.69
C ALA A 130 -19.40 -3.96 -7.53
N ASP A 131 -20.25 -3.39 -8.37
CA ASP A 131 -21.12 -4.14 -9.28
C ASP A 131 -20.32 -4.98 -10.28
N HIS A 132 -19.22 -4.43 -10.81
CA HIS A 132 -18.30 -5.16 -11.70
C HIS A 132 -17.56 -6.29 -10.96
N ALA A 133 -17.14 -6.06 -9.73
CA ALA A 133 -16.50 -7.07 -8.88
C ALA A 133 -17.48 -8.22 -8.58
N GLN A 134 -18.69 -7.91 -8.16
CA GLN A 134 -19.74 -8.90 -7.86
C GLN A 134 -20.11 -9.75 -9.07
N LYS A 135 -20.11 -9.17 -10.27
CA LYS A 135 -20.36 -9.88 -11.54
C LYS A 135 -19.13 -10.65 -12.06
N GLY A 136 -17.99 -10.59 -11.40
CA GLY A 136 -16.74 -11.20 -11.86
C GLY A 136 -16.09 -10.52 -13.08
N THR A 137 -16.65 -9.41 -13.56
CA THR A 137 -16.12 -8.72 -14.75
C THR A 137 -14.84 -7.95 -14.46
N LEU A 138 -14.66 -7.44 -13.24
CA LEU A 138 -13.42 -6.82 -12.80
C LEU A 138 -12.25 -7.81 -12.81
N GLN A 139 -12.49 -9.01 -12.27
CA GLN A 139 -11.54 -10.12 -12.23
C GLN A 139 -11.19 -10.59 -13.65
N ALA A 140 -12.19 -10.71 -14.53
CA ALA A 140 -11.99 -11.10 -15.91
C ALA A 140 -11.14 -10.07 -16.69
N GLN A 141 -11.37 -8.77 -16.49
CA GLN A 141 -10.56 -7.71 -17.07
C GLN A 141 -9.12 -7.72 -16.53
N PHE A 142 -8.95 -7.88 -15.23
CA PHE A 142 -7.64 -7.99 -14.62
C PHE A 142 -6.84 -9.18 -15.18
N ALA A 143 -7.47 -10.34 -15.35
CA ALA A 143 -6.84 -11.53 -15.92
C ALA A 143 -6.41 -11.37 -17.39
N GLN A 144 -6.96 -10.38 -18.10
CA GLN A 144 -6.58 -10.07 -19.51
C GLN A 144 -5.40 -9.10 -19.58
N LEU A 145 -4.88 -8.59 -18.47
CA LEU A 145 -3.70 -7.73 -18.49
C LEU A 145 -2.52 -8.51 -19.09
N PRO A 146 -1.80 -7.94 -20.05
CA PRO A 146 -0.67 -8.61 -20.68
C PRO A 146 0.45 -8.79 -19.64
N PRO A 147 1.06 -9.98 -19.57
CA PRO A 147 2.20 -10.19 -18.70
C PRO A 147 3.41 -9.43 -19.26
N VAL A 148 3.88 -8.43 -18.52
CA VAL A 148 5.10 -7.67 -18.83
C VAL A 148 6.11 -7.91 -17.70
N PRO A 149 7.04 -8.87 -17.84
CA PRO A 149 7.89 -9.30 -16.74
C PRO A 149 9.03 -8.32 -16.42
N GLN A 150 9.31 -7.36 -17.29
CA GLN A 150 10.44 -6.43 -17.13
C GLN A 150 10.37 -5.61 -15.83
N PRO A 151 9.25 -4.92 -15.49
CA PRO A 151 9.16 -4.16 -14.26
C PRO A 151 9.40 -5.03 -13.00
N ALA A 152 8.84 -6.22 -12.97
CA ALA A 152 9.00 -7.14 -11.84
C ALA A 152 10.46 -7.62 -11.69
N ARG A 153 11.17 -7.89 -12.79
CA ARG A 153 12.59 -8.25 -12.74
C ARG A 153 13.46 -7.10 -12.23
N GLN A 154 13.15 -5.88 -12.63
CA GLN A 154 13.83 -4.68 -12.14
C GLN A 154 13.62 -4.52 -10.63
N LEU A 155 12.38 -4.58 -10.16
CA LEU A 155 12.08 -4.46 -8.73
C LEU A 155 12.73 -5.58 -7.90
N MET A 156 12.81 -6.81 -8.40
CA MET A 156 13.54 -7.88 -7.72
C MET A 156 15.03 -7.56 -7.58
N THR A 157 15.65 -6.97 -8.61
CA THR A 157 17.05 -6.53 -8.52
C THR A 157 17.21 -5.43 -7.49
N LEU A 158 16.34 -4.42 -7.53
CA LEU A 158 16.37 -3.30 -6.60
C LEU A 158 16.07 -3.72 -5.15
N LEU A 159 15.21 -4.72 -4.96
CA LEU A 159 14.94 -5.32 -3.64
C LEU A 159 16.23 -5.85 -3.00
N GLY A 160 17.12 -6.45 -3.78
CA GLY A 160 18.44 -6.91 -3.31
C GLY A 160 19.36 -5.77 -2.86
N SER A 161 19.07 -4.53 -3.24
CA SER A 161 19.82 -3.33 -2.88
C SER A 161 19.15 -2.51 -1.76
N CYS A 162 17.99 -2.97 -1.24
CA CYS A 162 17.30 -2.30 -0.14
C CYS A 162 18.04 -2.52 1.17
N ALA A 163 18.36 -1.42 1.85
CA ALA A 163 19.05 -1.44 3.15
C ALA A 163 18.02 -1.54 4.29
N PHE A 164 17.42 -2.72 4.47
CA PHE A 164 16.47 -2.98 5.54
C PHE A 164 17.15 -3.07 6.91
N ASP A 165 16.45 -2.58 7.95
CA ASP A 165 16.85 -2.78 9.35
C ASP A 165 16.34 -4.14 9.87
N TRP A 166 17.11 -5.18 9.65
CA TRP A 166 16.77 -6.55 10.04
C TRP A 166 16.71 -6.77 11.56
N SER A 167 17.16 -5.80 12.38
CA SER A 167 17.11 -5.90 13.84
C SER A 167 15.69 -5.96 14.39
N ILE A 168 14.72 -5.38 13.66
CA ILE A 168 13.28 -5.37 14.00
C ILE A 168 12.67 -6.77 14.04
N LEU A 169 13.20 -7.69 13.22
CA LEU A 169 12.63 -9.03 13.12
C LEU A 169 12.80 -9.82 14.42
N PRO A 170 11.79 -10.62 14.80
CA PRO A 170 11.91 -11.56 15.91
C PRO A 170 13.06 -12.53 15.72
N GLU A 171 13.61 -13.05 16.82
CA GLU A 171 14.68 -14.03 16.76
C GLU A 171 14.21 -15.31 16.05
N SER A 172 14.86 -15.60 14.94
CA SER A 172 14.55 -16.73 14.08
C SER A 172 15.73 -17.05 13.14
N PRO A 173 15.85 -18.27 12.60
CA PRO A 173 16.83 -18.58 11.56
C PRO A 173 16.72 -17.63 10.34
N ARG A 174 15.51 -17.17 10.01
CA ARG A 174 15.28 -16.25 8.87
C ARG A 174 15.84 -14.86 9.10
N LYS A 175 15.83 -14.37 10.35
CA LYS A 175 16.48 -13.10 10.70
C LYS A 175 17.95 -13.07 10.29
N THR A 176 18.62 -14.21 10.32
CA THR A 176 20.05 -14.33 9.95
C THR A 176 20.20 -14.66 8.46
N SER A 177 19.41 -15.60 7.92
CA SER A 177 19.61 -16.11 6.55
C SER A 177 19.09 -15.16 5.47
N LEU A 178 17.97 -14.46 5.69
CA LEU A 178 17.36 -13.59 4.69
C LEU A 178 18.24 -12.38 4.33
N PRO A 179 18.88 -11.67 5.28
CA PRO A 179 19.82 -10.59 4.96
C PRO A 179 21.00 -11.02 4.07
N LEU A 180 21.44 -12.28 4.22
CA LEU A 180 22.52 -12.82 3.39
C LEU A 180 22.05 -13.21 1.98
N GLN A 181 20.77 -13.59 1.84
CA GLN A 181 20.18 -13.98 0.57
C GLN A 181 19.77 -12.77 -0.28
N MET A 182 19.34 -11.68 0.34
CA MET A 182 18.84 -10.50 -0.36
C MET A 182 19.81 -9.94 -1.40
N PRO A 183 21.09 -9.68 -1.11
CA PRO A 183 22.02 -9.14 -2.09
C PRO A 183 22.25 -10.07 -3.30
N LEU A 184 22.04 -11.38 -3.14
CA LEU A 184 22.19 -12.34 -4.23
C LEU A 184 21.16 -12.13 -5.35
N LEU A 185 20.02 -11.50 -5.05
CA LEU A 185 19.01 -11.13 -6.05
C LEU A 185 19.56 -10.20 -7.15
N THR A 186 20.57 -9.40 -6.81
CA THR A 186 21.24 -8.51 -7.79
C THR A 186 22.08 -9.29 -8.80
N LEU A 187 22.60 -10.46 -8.39
CA LEU A 187 23.50 -11.30 -9.18
C LEU A 187 22.77 -12.29 -10.09
N HIS A 188 21.48 -12.50 -9.87
CA HIS A 188 20.69 -13.43 -10.69
C HIS A 188 20.61 -12.96 -12.15
N ASP A 189 20.82 -13.88 -13.07
CA ASP A 189 20.56 -13.67 -14.49
C ASP A 189 19.05 -13.63 -14.81
N ALA A 190 18.68 -13.38 -16.05
CA ALA A 190 17.28 -13.26 -16.46
C ALA A 190 16.47 -14.54 -16.24
N ASN A 191 17.10 -15.72 -16.44
CA ASN A 191 16.44 -17.01 -16.27
C ASN A 191 16.22 -17.35 -14.80
N SER A 192 17.23 -17.13 -13.96
CA SER A 192 17.15 -17.32 -12.51
C SER A 192 16.08 -16.40 -11.90
N LYS A 193 16.02 -15.13 -12.35
CA LYS A 193 14.96 -14.19 -11.94
C LYS A 193 13.56 -14.66 -12.35
N ALA A 194 13.40 -15.16 -13.56
CA ALA A 194 12.11 -15.66 -14.03
C ALA A 194 11.64 -16.89 -13.23
N LEU A 195 12.56 -17.82 -12.93
CA LEU A 195 12.25 -18.98 -12.10
C LEU A 195 11.86 -18.58 -10.68
N LEU A 196 12.63 -17.68 -10.05
CA LEU A 196 12.32 -17.18 -8.72
C LEU A 196 10.98 -16.44 -8.69
N GLN A 197 10.66 -15.62 -9.69
CA GLN A 197 9.35 -14.97 -9.79
C GLN A 197 8.21 -15.99 -9.80
N GLN A 198 8.35 -17.08 -10.56
CA GLN A 198 7.34 -18.14 -10.58
C GLN A 198 7.20 -18.80 -9.21
N GLN A 199 8.30 -19.09 -8.52
CA GLN A 199 8.28 -19.65 -7.17
C GLN A 199 7.61 -18.69 -6.18
N LEU A 200 7.95 -17.40 -6.22
CA LEU A 200 7.36 -16.38 -5.36
C LEU A 200 5.86 -16.19 -5.60
N LYS A 201 5.42 -16.29 -6.86
CA LYS A 201 3.98 -16.24 -7.18
C LYS A 201 3.21 -17.40 -6.56
N VAL A 202 3.73 -18.62 -6.66
CA VAL A 202 3.13 -19.81 -6.02
C VAL A 202 3.16 -19.66 -4.50
N GLN A 203 4.32 -19.20 -3.96
CA GLN A 203 4.46 -19.00 -2.53
C GLN A 203 3.53 -17.92 -1.99
N TRP A 204 3.31 -16.82 -2.73
CA TRP A 204 2.32 -15.80 -2.36
C TRP A 204 0.91 -16.37 -2.26
N GLN A 205 0.49 -17.19 -3.21
CA GLN A 205 -0.81 -17.85 -3.16
C GLN A 205 -0.95 -18.73 -1.93
N THR A 206 0.07 -19.51 -1.58
CA THR A 206 0.10 -20.34 -0.38
C THR A 206 0.03 -19.49 0.88
N THR A 207 0.86 -18.45 0.96
CA THR A 207 0.89 -17.53 2.11
C THR A 207 -0.43 -16.78 2.25
N TRP A 208 -1.04 -16.37 1.14
CA TRP A 208 -2.37 -15.76 1.16
C TRP A 208 -3.40 -16.67 1.80
N GLN A 209 -3.47 -17.93 1.38
CA GLN A 209 -4.43 -18.88 1.92
C GLN A 209 -4.19 -19.18 3.41
N GLN A 210 -2.95 -19.20 3.84
CA GLN A 210 -2.60 -19.52 5.23
C GLN A 210 -2.80 -18.37 6.21
N HIS A 211 -2.54 -17.13 5.80
CA HIS A 211 -2.46 -15.99 6.71
C HIS A 211 -3.46 -14.87 6.42
N PHE A 212 -3.85 -14.67 5.16
CA PHE A 212 -4.68 -13.53 4.76
C PHE A 212 -6.10 -13.91 4.34
N ALA A 213 -6.36 -15.13 3.92
CA ALA A 213 -7.70 -15.54 3.48
C ALA A 213 -8.74 -15.48 4.60
N THR A 214 -8.34 -15.73 5.85
CA THR A 214 -9.20 -15.60 7.05
C THR A 214 -9.19 -14.20 7.65
N ALA A 215 -8.24 -13.35 7.26
CA ALA A 215 -8.09 -11.98 7.71
C ALA A 215 -7.79 -11.04 6.52
N PRO A 216 -8.68 -10.99 5.49
CA PRO A 216 -8.41 -10.24 4.25
C PRO A 216 -8.27 -8.75 4.49
N TRP A 217 -8.77 -8.26 5.64
CA TRP A 217 -8.60 -6.86 6.04
C TRP A 217 -7.14 -6.48 6.28
N MET A 218 -6.24 -7.39 6.62
CA MET A 218 -4.84 -7.06 6.90
C MET A 218 -4.19 -6.28 5.75
N MET A 219 -4.19 -6.85 4.55
CA MET A 219 -3.61 -6.18 3.36
C MET A 219 -4.44 -4.96 2.93
N ARG A 220 -5.77 -5.06 3.02
CA ARG A 220 -6.67 -3.95 2.76
C ARG A 220 -6.40 -2.76 3.69
N ASN A 221 -6.26 -3.00 4.98
CA ASN A 221 -5.98 -1.97 5.98
C ASN A 221 -4.63 -1.29 5.72
N TRP A 222 -3.59 -2.06 5.32
CA TRP A 222 -2.34 -1.45 4.92
C TRP A 222 -2.50 -0.54 3.70
N LEU A 223 -3.25 -0.96 2.68
CA LEU A 223 -3.53 -0.11 1.51
C LEU A 223 -4.33 1.15 1.90
N ILE A 224 -5.35 1.00 2.77
CA ILE A 224 -6.11 2.14 3.29
C ILE A 224 -5.19 3.07 4.09
N TYR A 225 -4.34 2.52 4.97
CA TYR A 225 -3.35 3.30 5.71
C TYR A 225 -2.49 4.15 4.77
N ARG A 226 -1.93 3.55 3.73
CA ARG A 226 -1.07 4.25 2.77
C ARG A 226 -1.80 5.41 2.10
N VAL A 227 -3.02 5.19 1.64
CA VAL A 227 -3.83 6.20 0.97
C VAL A 227 -4.30 7.29 1.94
N TYR A 228 -4.68 6.91 3.16
CA TYR A 228 -5.15 7.81 4.20
C TYR A 228 -4.01 8.67 4.77
N HIS A 229 -2.87 8.03 5.09
CA HIS A 229 -1.72 8.69 5.71
C HIS A 229 -0.97 9.61 4.73
N GLU A 230 -0.81 9.21 3.47
CA GLU A 230 -0.05 9.95 2.45
C GLU A 230 -0.94 10.83 1.57
N VAL A 231 -2.27 10.71 1.69
CA VAL A 231 -3.25 11.43 0.86
C VAL A 231 -2.98 11.23 -0.63
N ILE A 232 -2.88 9.97 -1.05
CA ILE A 232 -2.72 9.63 -2.45
C ILE A 232 -3.97 10.10 -3.22
N GLY A 233 -3.79 11.03 -4.14
CA GLY A 233 -4.91 11.67 -4.84
C GLY A 233 -4.55 12.32 -6.18
N GLN A 234 -3.26 12.34 -6.55
CA GLN A 234 -2.84 12.94 -7.81
C GLN A 234 -3.36 12.12 -9.01
N ALA A 235 -4.18 12.77 -9.82
CA ALA A 235 -4.88 12.11 -10.92
C ALA A 235 -3.96 11.64 -12.07
N ASP A 236 -2.71 12.11 -12.14
CA ASP A 236 -1.73 11.67 -13.13
C ASP A 236 -1.11 10.30 -12.81
N GLY A 237 -1.43 9.72 -11.66
CA GLY A 237 -0.92 8.44 -11.21
C GLY A 237 0.51 8.51 -10.65
N ALA A 238 1.05 9.70 -10.39
CA ALA A 238 2.39 9.85 -9.86
C ALA A 238 2.58 9.12 -8.53
N ASP A 239 1.57 9.20 -7.64
CA ASP A 239 1.59 8.53 -6.33
C ASP A 239 1.19 7.05 -6.41
N TYR A 240 0.45 6.66 -7.44
CA TYR A 240 -0.07 5.30 -7.58
C TYR A 240 1.02 4.29 -7.93
N CYS A 241 1.91 4.64 -8.85
CA CYS A 241 2.99 3.75 -9.25
C CYS A 241 3.92 3.38 -8.05
N PRO A 242 4.37 4.34 -7.22
CA PRO A 242 5.05 4.04 -5.96
C PRO A 242 4.28 3.10 -5.03
N LEU A 243 2.96 3.31 -4.86
CA LEU A 243 2.12 2.43 -4.02
C LEU A 243 2.12 0.98 -4.53
N VAL A 244 1.99 0.78 -5.85
CA VAL A 244 2.02 -0.56 -6.45
C VAL A 244 3.43 -1.19 -6.37
N CYS A 245 4.49 -0.40 -6.54
CA CYS A 245 5.86 -0.86 -6.33
C CYS A 245 6.07 -1.31 -4.88
N ASP A 246 5.62 -0.52 -3.91
CA ASP A 246 5.72 -0.85 -2.49
C ASP A 246 4.91 -2.13 -2.16
N PHE A 247 3.72 -2.29 -2.73
CA PHE A 247 2.96 -3.54 -2.61
C PHE A 247 3.72 -4.73 -3.19
N TYR A 248 4.31 -4.59 -4.37
CA TYR A 248 5.11 -5.65 -4.98
C TYR A 248 6.31 -6.04 -4.09
N LEU A 249 7.01 -5.06 -3.53
CA LEU A 249 8.17 -5.29 -2.67
C LEU A 249 7.80 -5.99 -1.37
N ILE A 250 6.77 -5.52 -0.64
CA ILE A 250 6.36 -6.15 0.62
C ILE A 250 5.78 -7.55 0.37
N ARG A 251 4.97 -7.75 -0.68
CA ARG A 251 4.49 -9.07 -1.10
C ARG A 251 5.65 -10.03 -1.36
N THR A 252 6.69 -9.54 -2.04
CA THR A 252 7.89 -10.33 -2.34
C THR A 252 8.65 -10.70 -1.07
N LEU A 253 8.85 -9.76 -0.13
CA LEU A 253 9.49 -10.03 1.17
C LEU A 253 8.75 -11.10 1.97
N ILE A 254 7.42 -10.96 2.08
CA ILE A 254 6.56 -11.94 2.76
C ILE A 254 6.67 -13.32 2.09
N SER A 255 6.73 -13.37 0.75
CA SER A 255 6.85 -14.63 0.00
C SER A 255 8.24 -15.25 0.08
N LEU A 256 9.29 -14.44 0.21
CA LEU A 256 10.66 -14.93 0.40
C LEU A 256 10.85 -15.63 1.75
N TRP A 257 10.10 -15.22 2.78
CA TRP A 257 10.26 -15.74 4.13
C TRP A 257 10.12 -17.27 4.19
N PRO A 258 9.04 -17.90 3.69
CA PRO A 258 8.84 -19.34 3.80
C PRO A 258 9.49 -20.16 2.67
N LEU A 259 10.26 -19.57 1.76
CA LEU A 259 10.84 -20.32 0.62
C LEU A 259 11.82 -21.43 1.02
N ASP A 260 12.45 -21.32 2.18
CA ASP A 260 13.33 -22.35 2.72
C ASP A 260 12.63 -23.35 3.65
N GLY A 261 11.30 -23.28 3.73
CA GLY A 261 10.48 -24.12 4.62
C GLY A 261 10.33 -23.55 6.03
N SER A 262 10.87 -22.36 6.32
CA SER A 262 10.66 -21.71 7.61
C SER A 262 9.20 -21.30 7.81
N PRO A 263 8.63 -21.48 9.01
CA PRO A 263 7.28 -21.02 9.28
C PRO A 263 7.23 -19.49 9.27
N LEU A 264 6.16 -18.93 8.69
CA LEU A 264 5.83 -17.51 8.79
C LEU A 264 4.76 -17.36 9.87
N ARG A 265 5.07 -16.64 10.95
CA ARG A 265 4.12 -16.38 12.04
C ARG A 265 3.51 -14.98 11.88
N GLN A 266 2.42 -14.72 12.56
CA GLN A 266 1.75 -13.41 12.49
C GLN A 266 2.67 -12.27 12.98
N GLU A 267 3.44 -12.52 14.04
CA GLU A 267 4.44 -11.57 14.53
C GLU A 267 5.55 -11.25 13.51
N ASP A 268 5.94 -12.25 12.70
CA ASP A 268 6.91 -12.05 11.62
C ASP A 268 6.33 -11.15 10.53
N ILE A 269 5.03 -11.29 10.23
CA ILE A 269 4.32 -10.42 9.26
C ILE A 269 4.32 -8.97 9.75
N PHE A 270 3.94 -8.71 11.01
CA PHE A 270 3.95 -7.34 11.55
C PHE A 270 5.34 -6.73 11.54
N ALA A 271 6.36 -7.51 11.90
CA ALA A 271 7.75 -7.07 11.88
C ALA A 271 8.27 -6.79 10.46
N LEU A 272 7.87 -7.60 9.46
CA LEU A 272 8.21 -7.35 8.05
C LEU A 272 7.58 -6.05 7.54
N PHE A 273 6.31 -5.77 7.90
CA PHE A 273 5.68 -4.49 7.57
C PHE A 273 6.39 -3.33 8.26
N ALA A 274 6.71 -3.42 9.54
CA ALA A 274 7.41 -2.38 10.28
C ALA A 274 8.81 -2.10 9.69
N MET A 275 9.56 -3.15 9.38
CA MET A 275 10.86 -3.06 8.71
C MET A 275 10.73 -2.37 7.35
N PHE A 276 9.71 -2.73 6.57
CA PHE A 276 9.46 -2.15 5.26
C PHE A 276 9.06 -0.68 5.36
N GLU A 277 8.14 -0.30 6.24
CA GLU A 277 7.71 1.08 6.44
C GLU A 277 8.85 1.95 6.99
N ARG A 278 9.69 1.44 7.88
CA ARG A 278 10.91 2.13 8.33
C ARG A 278 11.89 2.37 7.18
N TRP A 279 12.11 1.34 6.35
CA TRP A 279 12.95 1.49 5.15
C TRP A 279 12.40 2.55 4.18
N ARG A 280 11.09 2.61 4.00
CA ARG A 280 10.45 3.59 3.08
C ARG A 280 10.76 5.04 3.42
N GLU A 281 11.07 5.35 4.66
CA GLU A 281 11.44 6.69 5.14
C GLU A 281 12.95 6.95 5.06
N SER A 282 13.74 5.97 4.66
CA SER A 282 15.19 6.06 4.59
C SER A 282 15.67 6.76 3.30
N GLU A 283 16.90 7.29 3.35
CA GLU A 283 17.58 7.82 2.16
C GLU A 283 17.78 6.73 1.08
N ASN A 284 18.00 5.48 1.48
CA ASN A 284 18.12 4.35 0.54
C ASN A 284 16.83 4.16 -0.25
N ALA A 285 15.67 4.28 0.36
CA ALA A 285 14.37 4.19 -0.33
C ALA A 285 14.18 5.32 -1.33
N VAL A 286 14.63 6.54 -1.04
CA VAL A 286 14.60 7.67 -1.98
C VAL A 286 15.43 7.34 -3.22
N LEU A 287 16.65 6.82 -3.06
CA LEU A 287 17.51 6.42 -4.19
C LEU A 287 16.88 5.31 -5.03
N ILE A 288 16.32 4.28 -4.39
CA ILE A 288 15.64 3.17 -5.09
C ILE A 288 14.43 3.70 -5.89
N ARG A 289 13.62 4.60 -5.32
CA ARG A 289 12.48 5.23 -6.04
C ARG A 289 12.93 6.06 -7.24
N GLN A 290 14.03 6.79 -7.12
CA GLN A 290 14.62 7.53 -8.23
C GLN A 290 15.06 6.59 -9.36
N GLN A 291 15.65 5.44 -9.05
CA GLN A 291 16.00 4.43 -10.03
C GLN A 291 14.76 3.84 -10.72
N ILE A 292 13.72 3.48 -9.95
CA ILE A 292 12.43 3.02 -10.50
C ILE A 292 11.86 4.09 -11.46
N GLN A 293 11.89 5.36 -11.06
CA GLN A 293 11.36 6.45 -11.87
C GLN A 293 12.14 6.67 -13.16
N ALA A 294 13.47 6.54 -13.11
CA ALA A 294 14.33 6.69 -14.28
C ALA A 294 14.14 5.56 -15.32
N GLU A 295 13.83 4.35 -14.84
CA GLU A 295 13.74 3.15 -15.67
C GLU A 295 12.30 2.79 -16.07
N ARG A 296 11.28 3.39 -15.44
CA ARG A 296 9.88 3.10 -15.74
C ARG A 296 9.50 3.58 -17.15
N SER A 297 8.48 2.93 -17.74
CA SER A 297 7.84 3.40 -18.97
C SER A 297 7.25 4.81 -18.81
N ALA A 298 7.02 5.51 -19.92
CA ALA A 298 6.41 6.84 -19.92
C ALA A 298 5.00 6.87 -19.31
N ASP A 299 4.29 5.73 -19.29
CA ASP A 299 2.97 5.59 -18.66
C ASP A 299 3.08 4.88 -17.30
N PRO A 300 2.92 5.63 -16.17
CA PRO A 300 3.00 5.08 -14.82
C PRO A 300 1.92 4.04 -14.52
N LEU A 301 0.71 4.21 -15.08
CA LEU A 301 -0.41 3.29 -14.86
C LEU A 301 -0.14 1.94 -15.54
N LEU A 302 0.38 1.97 -16.78
CA LEU A 302 0.73 0.75 -17.49
C LEU A 302 1.85 -0.02 -16.79
N TYR A 303 2.87 0.69 -16.30
CA TYR A 303 3.94 0.10 -15.49
C TYR A 303 3.39 -0.57 -14.22
N ALA A 304 2.53 0.13 -13.49
CA ALA A 304 1.91 -0.39 -12.27
C ALA A 304 1.03 -1.63 -12.57
N PHE A 305 0.18 -1.58 -13.60
CA PHE A 305 -0.65 -2.73 -13.98
C PHE A 305 0.16 -3.96 -14.37
N SER A 306 1.30 -3.77 -15.02
CA SER A 306 2.19 -4.89 -15.35
C SER A 306 2.81 -5.57 -14.13
N LEU A 307 3.05 -4.82 -13.06
CA LEU A 307 3.49 -5.39 -11.76
C LEU A 307 2.41 -6.21 -11.07
N LEU A 308 1.15 -5.79 -11.17
CA LEU A 308 0.02 -6.49 -10.55
C LEU A 308 -0.26 -7.83 -11.22
N SER A 309 0.02 -7.97 -12.52
CA SER A 309 -0.21 -9.21 -13.29
C SER A 309 0.89 -10.28 -13.13
N CYS A 310 2.01 -9.93 -12.48
CA CYS A 310 3.18 -10.81 -12.31
C CYS A 310 3.08 -11.78 -11.13
#